data_590b03ec67254d9dc6464910655fdda7
#
_entry.id   590b03ec67254d9dc6464910655fdda7
#
_cell.length_a   1.000
_cell.length_b   1.000
_cell.length_c   1.000
_cell.angle_alpha   90.00
_cell.angle_beta   90.00
_cell.angle_gamma   90.00
#
_symmetry.space_group_name_H-M   'P 1'
#
loop_
_entity.id
_entity.type
_entity.pdbx_description
1 polymer ?
#
loop_
_entity_poly.entity_id
_entity_poly.type
_entity_poly.pdbx_seq_one_letter_code
_entity_poly.pdbx_strand_id
1 'polypeptide(L)'
;GKYEYITELLVKGVDKWTVKGVQDKGSVYDYSNLIQHASVGNNQYREIRIESHLGDGDDKVFLSAGSANIYAGKGHDVVYYDKTDTGYLTIDGTKATEAGNYTVTRVLGGDVKILQEVVKEQEVSVGKRTEKTQYRSYEFTHINGKNLTETDNLYSVEELIGTTRADKFFGSKFTDIFHGADGDDHIEGNDGNDRLYGDKGNDTLRGGNGDDQLYGGDGNDKLIGGTGNNYLNGGDGDDELQVQGNSLAKNVLSGGKGNDKLYGSEGADLLDGGEGNDLLKGGYGNDIYRYLSGYGHHIIDDDGGKDDKLSLADIDFRDVAFRREGNDLIMYKAEGNVLSIGHKNGITFRNWFEKESGDISNHQIEQIFDKDGRVITPDSLKKALEYQQSNNKASYVYGNDALAYGSQDNLNPLINEISKIISAAGNFDVKEERAAASLLQLSGNASDFSYGRNSITLTASA
;
A
#
# COMPACT_ATOMS: atom_id res chain seq x y z
N GLY A 1 -32.94 18.17 -22.86
CA GLY A 1 -32.08 18.97 -23.73
C GLY A 1 -30.71 18.37 -24.04
N LYS A 2 -30.06 17.71 -23.09
CA LYS A 2 -28.71 17.09 -23.33
C LYS A 2 -28.78 15.87 -24.27
N TYR A 3 -29.84 15.13 -24.27
CA TYR A 3 -29.98 13.89 -25.05
C TYR A 3 -30.34 14.10 -26.53
N GLU A 4 -31.05 15.14 -26.86
CA GLU A 4 -31.38 15.49 -28.26
C GLU A 4 -30.15 15.85 -29.10
N TYR A 5 -29.19 16.53 -28.48
CA TYR A 5 -27.92 16.86 -29.15
C TYR A 5 -27.06 15.65 -29.48
N ILE A 6 -27.01 14.68 -28.57
CA ILE A 6 -26.25 13.43 -28.79
C ILE A 6 -26.84 12.65 -29.96
N THR A 7 -28.16 12.54 -30.01
CA THR A 7 -28.88 11.83 -31.08
C THR A 7 -28.60 12.47 -32.44
N GLU A 8 -28.64 13.79 -32.53
CA GLU A 8 -28.38 14.52 -33.78
C GLU A 8 -26.93 14.37 -34.28
N LEU A 9 -25.96 14.36 -33.35
CA LEU A 9 -24.54 14.18 -33.67
C LEU A 9 -24.22 12.76 -34.14
N LEU A 10 -24.81 11.73 -33.53
CA LEU A 10 -24.69 10.35 -33.99
C LEU A 10 -25.20 10.14 -35.41
N VAL A 11 -26.34 10.76 -35.74
CA VAL A 11 -26.93 10.71 -37.08
C VAL A 11 -26.04 11.38 -38.12
N LYS A 12 -25.33 12.44 -37.75
CA LYS A 12 -24.41 13.18 -38.62
C LYS A 12 -23.04 12.50 -38.81
N GLY A 13 -22.81 11.36 -38.20
CA GLY A 13 -21.58 10.62 -38.39
C GLY A 13 -20.38 11.15 -37.62
N VAL A 14 -20.61 11.69 -36.42
CA VAL A 14 -19.54 12.14 -35.52
C VAL A 14 -18.90 10.93 -34.84
N ASP A 15 -17.59 10.78 -35.01
CA ASP A 15 -16.80 9.69 -34.45
C ASP A 15 -16.03 10.09 -33.20
N LYS A 16 -15.99 11.38 -32.91
CA LYS A 16 -15.10 11.92 -31.87
C LYS A 16 -15.69 13.19 -31.23
N TRP A 17 -15.61 13.24 -29.91
CA TRP A 17 -15.81 14.45 -29.14
C TRP A 17 -14.48 15.07 -28.76
N THR A 18 -14.31 16.36 -28.96
CA THR A 18 -13.15 17.10 -28.48
C THR A 18 -13.57 18.06 -27.38
N VAL A 19 -12.99 17.89 -26.21
CA VAL A 19 -13.16 18.77 -25.05
C VAL A 19 -11.87 19.54 -24.83
N LYS A 20 -11.96 20.85 -24.61
CA LYS A 20 -10.82 21.70 -24.26
C LYS A 20 -11.01 22.26 -22.87
N GLY A 21 -10.02 22.07 -22.01
CA GLY A 21 -9.97 22.61 -20.66
C GLY A 21 -9.64 24.10 -20.61
N VAL A 22 -9.64 24.63 -19.41
CA VAL A 22 -9.31 26.02 -19.10
C VAL A 22 -7.85 26.06 -18.61
N GLN A 23 -7.03 26.92 -19.22
CA GLN A 23 -5.65 27.09 -18.79
C GLN A 23 -5.56 27.61 -17.35
N ASP A 24 -4.55 27.15 -16.62
CA ASP A 24 -4.14 27.56 -15.27
C ASP A 24 -5.18 27.36 -14.15
N LYS A 25 -6.13 26.44 -14.33
CA LYS A 25 -7.10 26.08 -13.28
C LYS A 25 -7.39 24.60 -13.29
N GLY A 26 -7.20 23.95 -12.14
CA GLY A 26 -7.68 22.60 -11.91
C GLY A 26 -9.20 22.51 -12.09
N SER A 27 -9.67 21.51 -12.79
CA SER A 27 -11.07 21.31 -13.17
C SER A 27 -11.51 19.86 -12.96
N VAL A 28 -12.81 19.65 -12.91
CA VAL A 28 -13.41 18.31 -12.81
C VAL A 28 -14.15 18.00 -14.11
N TYR A 29 -13.74 16.92 -14.77
CA TYR A 29 -14.32 16.41 -16.01
C TYR A 29 -15.02 15.09 -15.74
N ASP A 30 -16.35 15.09 -15.68
CA ASP A 30 -17.14 13.89 -15.39
C ASP A 30 -17.77 13.33 -16.66
N TYR A 31 -17.17 12.27 -17.20
CA TYR A 31 -17.67 11.54 -18.36
C TYR A 31 -18.41 10.25 -17.96
N SER A 32 -18.61 9.98 -16.66
CA SER A 32 -19.20 8.75 -16.13
C SER A 32 -20.60 8.43 -16.63
N ASN A 33 -21.33 9.45 -17.10
CA ASN A 33 -22.68 9.29 -17.65
C ASN A 33 -22.74 9.50 -19.18
N LEU A 34 -21.60 9.63 -19.84
CA LEU A 34 -21.57 9.83 -21.28
C LEU A 34 -21.80 8.52 -22.02
N ILE A 35 -22.70 8.51 -22.97
CA ILE A 35 -22.99 7.34 -23.79
C ILE A 35 -22.05 7.35 -24.99
N GLN A 36 -21.16 6.37 -25.08
CA GLN A 36 -20.13 6.29 -26.10
C GLN A 36 -20.38 5.19 -27.13
N HIS A 37 -21.44 4.39 -26.94
CA HIS A 37 -21.80 3.32 -27.88
C HIS A 37 -23.14 3.57 -28.55
N ALA A 38 -23.18 3.42 -29.85
CA ALA A 38 -24.40 3.49 -30.63
C ALA A 38 -24.49 2.28 -31.57
N SER A 39 -25.66 1.64 -31.62
CA SER A 39 -25.96 0.60 -32.60
C SER A 39 -26.15 1.20 -33.98
N VAL A 40 -25.43 0.69 -34.96
CA VAL A 40 -25.58 1.05 -36.39
C VAL A 40 -26.27 -0.03 -37.21
N GLY A 41 -26.94 -1.00 -36.56
CA GLY A 41 -27.63 -2.12 -37.19
C GLY A 41 -26.78 -3.39 -37.30
N ASN A 42 -27.40 -4.53 -37.56
CA ASN A 42 -26.73 -5.84 -37.75
C ASN A 42 -25.79 -6.27 -36.62
N ASN A 43 -26.14 -5.94 -35.36
CA ASN A 43 -25.27 -6.18 -34.19
C ASN A 43 -23.89 -5.51 -34.28
N GLN A 44 -23.77 -4.47 -35.06
CA GLN A 44 -22.59 -3.63 -35.08
C GLN A 44 -22.82 -2.38 -34.23
N TYR A 45 -21.79 -1.99 -33.49
CA TYR A 45 -21.80 -0.84 -32.61
C TYR A 45 -20.75 0.16 -33.10
N ARG A 46 -21.12 1.41 -33.06
CA ARG A 46 -20.21 2.51 -33.33
C ARG A 46 -19.81 3.11 -31.99
N GLU A 47 -18.53 3.25 -31.79
CA GLU A 47 -17.96 3.88 -30.63
C GLU A 47 -17.70 5.37 -30.94
N ILE A 48 -18.02 6.23 -29.96
CA ILE A 48 -17.68 7.65 -30.03
C ILE A 48 -16.51 7.86 -29.06
N ARG A 49 -15.35 8.15 -29.61
CA ARG A 49 -14.16 8.40 -28.83
C ARG A 49 -14.16 9.80 -28.22
N ILE A 50 -13.81 9.91 -26.95
CA ILE A 50 -13.53 11.20 -26.31
C ILE A 50 -12.07 11.57 -26.59
N GLU A 51 -11.83 12.82 -26.97
CA GLU A 51 -10.50 13.43 -26.97
C GLU A 51 -10.56 14.67 -26.09
N SER A 52 -9.89 14.62 -24.95
CA SER A 52 -9.93 15.66 -23.92
C SER A 52 -8.54 16.26 -23.74
N HIS A 53 -8.45 17.58 -23.88
CA HIS A 53 -7.26 18.37 -23.60
C HIS A 53 -7.59 19.25 -22.40
N LEU A 54 -7.05 18.89 -21.21
CA LEU A 54 -7.48 19.49 -19.95
C LEU A 54 -6.87 20.86 -19.71
N GLY A 55 -5.61 21.07 -20.05
CA GLY A 55 -4.91 22.33 -19.86
C GLY A 55 -3.86 22.23 -18.77
N ASP A 56 -3.55 23.36 -18.12
CA ASP A 56 -2.63 23.41 -17.00
C ASP A 56 -3.45 23.47 -15.68
N GLY A 57 -2.99 22.85 -14.61
CA GLY A 57 -3.64 22.80 -13.29
C GLY A 57 -4.06 21.39 -12.90
N ASP A 58 -4.30 21.15 -11.63
CA ASP A 58 -4.62 19.83 -11.10
C ASP A 58 -6.04 19.39 -11.49
N ASP A 59 -6.15 18.53 -12.48
CA ASP A 59 -7.41 18.10 -13.07
C ASP A 59 -7.87 16.73 -12.56
N LYS A 60 -9.20 16.53 -12.49
CA LYS A 60 -9.83 15.25 -12.13
C LYS A 60 -10.72 14.79 -13.25
N VAL A 61 -10.48 13.58 -13.74
CA VAL A 61 -11.24 12.97 -14.84
C VAL A 61 -11.93 11.71 -14.35
N PHE A 62 -13.24 11.63 -14.55
CA PHE A 62 -14.02 10.43 -14.29
C PHE A 62 -14.42 9.82 -15.63
N LEU A 63 -13.89 8.64 -15.93
CA LEU A 63 -14.19 7.91 -17.16
C LEU A 63 -15.28 6.85 -16.91
N SER A 64 -16.07 6.60 -17.96
CA SER A 64 -17.06 5.53 -18.02
C SER A 64 -16.73 4.56 -19.16
N ALA A 65 -17.68 3.70 -19.52
CA ALA A 65 -17.60 2.86 -20.70
C ALA A 65 -17.43 3.71 -21.97
N GLY A 66 -16.47 3.32 -22.83
CA GLY A 66 -16.11 3.99 -24.08
C GLY A 66 -14.63 4.36 -24.10
N SER A 67 -14.05 4.52 -25.30
CA SER A 67 -12.64 4.85 -25.43
C SER A 67 -12.37 6.34 -25.34
N ALA A 68 -11.28 6.72 -24.69
CA ALA A 68 -10.86 8.09 -24.53
C ALA A 68 -9.37 8.30 -24.86
N ASN A 69 -9.02 9.51 -25.34
CA ASN A 69 -7.67 10.01 -25.33
C ASN A 69 -7.65 11.24 -24.41
N ILE A 70 -6.93 11.14 -23.30
CA ILE A 70 -6.83 12.20 -22.29
C ILE A 70 -5.43 12.81 -22.36
N TYR A 71 -5.37 14.10 -22.63
CA TYR A 71 -4.15 14.91 -22.59
C TYR A 71 -4.27 15.85 -21.38
N ALA A 72 -3.70 15.44 -20.26
CA ALA A 72 -3.90 16.11 -18.99
C ALA A 72 -3.20 17.47 -18.94
N GLY A 73 -1.94 17.57 -19.35
CA GLY A 73 -1.24 18.85 -19.41
C GLY A 73 -0.18 18.99 -18.35
N LYS A 74 -0.25 20.05 -17.54
CA LYS A 74 0.64 20.27 -16.41
C LYS A 74 -0.18 20.38 -15.14
N GLY A 75 0.30 19.76 -14.09
CA GLY A 75 -0.34 19.77 -12.80
C GLY A 75 -0.16 18.43 -12.13
N HIS A 76 -1.00 18.15 -11.17
CA HIS A 76 -1.19 16.81 -10.63
C HIS A 76 -2.58 16.32 -11.07
N ASP A 77 -2.61 15.50 -12.11
CA ASP A 77 -3.82 15.10 -12.81
C ASP A 77 -4.20 13.66 -12.45
N VAL A 78 -5.47 13.46 -12.11
CA VAL A 78 -5.97 12.18 -11.60
C VAL A 78 -7.08 11.65 -12.49
N VAL A 79 -6.94 10.38 -12.92
CA VAL A 79 -7.99 9.68 -13.68
C VAL A 79 -8.62 8.61 -12.82
N TYR A 80 -9.94 8.66 -12.71
CA TYR A 80 -10.78 7.78 -11.91
C TYR A 80 -11.58 6.82 -12.79
N TYR A 81 -11.46 5.54 -12.50
CA TYR A 81 -12.30 4.48 -13.05
C TYR A 81 -13.25 3.86 -12.01
N ASP A 82 -13.17 4.26 -10.77
CA ASP A 82 -13.91 3.73 -9.62
C ASP A 82 -15.43 3.74 -9.77
N LYS A 83 -15.96 4.70 -10.55
CA LYS A 83 -17.41 4.82 -10.80
C LYS A 83 -17.94 3.92 -11.91
N THR A 84 -17.07 3.18 -12.58
CA THR A 84 -17.46 2.29 -13.67
C THR A 84 -17.71 0.88 -13.14
N ASP A 85 -18.96 0.53 -12.91
CA ASP A 85 -19.39 -0.80 -12.45
C ASP A 85 -19.34 -1.87 -13.57
N THR A 86 -18.45 -1.72 -14.56
CA THR A 86 -18.56 -2.43 -15.84
C THR A 86 -17.41 -3.36 -16.19
N GLY A 87 -16.59 -3.80 -15.26
CA GLY A 87 -15.56 -4.80 -15.59
C GLY A 87 -14.23 -4.53 -14.92
N TYR A 88 -13.19 -5.20 -15.37
CA TYR A 88 -11.83 -5.04 -14.86
C TYR A 88 -10.96 -4.26 -15.85
N LEU A 89 -9.94 -3.60 -15.33
CA LEU A 89 -8.95 -2.85 -16.11
C LEU A 89 -7.64 -3.63 -16.25
N THR A 90 -6.95 -3.32 -17.34
CA THR A 90 -5.50 -3.53 -17.44
C THR A 90 -4.87 -2.21 -17.83
N ILE A 91 -4.06 -1.64 -16.96
CA ILE A 91 -3.30 -0.42 -17.17
C ILE A 91 -1.88 -0.82 -17.56
N ASP A 92 -1.38 -0.33 -18.67
CA ASP A 92 -0.06 -0.68 -19.22
C ASP A 92 0.76 0.58 -19.50
N GLY A 93 1.73 0.86 -18.64
CA GLY A 93 2.75 1.89 -18.79
C GLY A 93 4.09 1.38 -19.32
N THR A 94 4.24 0.07 -19.56
CA THR A 94 5.53 -0.56 -19.89
C THR A 94 6.19 -0.01 -21.17
N LYS A 95 5.42 0.58 -22.07
CA LYS A 95 5.90 1.20 -23.31
C LYS A 95 5.98 2.73 -23.24
N ALA A 96 5.75 3.31 -22.09
CA ALA A 96 5.78 4.75 -21.93
C ALA A 96 7.17 5.32 -22.25
N THR A 97 7.20 6.34 -23.08
CA THR A 97 8.41 7.12 -23.40
C THR A 97 8.55 8.35 -22.52
N GLU A 98 7.46 8.77 -21.92
CA GLU A 98 7.34 9.92 -21.03
C GLU A 98 6.51 9.51 -19.80
N ALA A 99 6.76 10.14 -18.66
CA ALA A 99 5.99 9.94 -17.45
C ALA A 99 4.50 10.25 -17.67
N GLY A 100 3.62 9.51 -16.99
CA GLY A 100 2.18 9.74 -17.08
C GLY A 100 1.53 9.26 -18.38
N ASN A 101 2.21 8.45 -19.20
CA ASN A 101 1.64 7.90 -20.42
C ASN A 101 1.24 6.44 -20.26
N TYR A 102 -0.04 6.15 -20.34
CA TYR A 102 -0.60 4.81 -20.14
C TYR A 102 -1.56 4.41 -21.24
N THR A 103 -1.63 3.11 -21.52
CA THR A 103 -2.73 2.51 -22.27
C THR A 103 -3.60 1.72 -21.31
N VAL A 104 -4.87 2.05 -21.23
CA VAL A 104 -5.83 1.37 -20.37
C VAL A 104 -6.76 0.53 -21.21
N THR A 105 -6.76 -0.77 -20.99
CA THR A 105 -7.68 -1.71 -21.63
C THR A 105 -8.74 -2.13 -20.64
N ARG A 106 -9.99 -1.95 -21.00
CA ARG A 106 -11.14 -2.32 -20.19
C ARG A 106 -11.91 -3.45 -20.87
N VAL A 107 -12.19 -4.49 -20.12
CA VAL A 107 -13.14 -5.53 -20.54
C VAL A 107 -14.47 -5.25 -19.85
N LEU A 108 -15.47 -4.87 -20.61
CA LEU A 108 -16.78 -4.57 -20.08
C LEU A 108 -17.45 -5.85 -19.58
N GLY A 109 -17.98 -5.81 -18.36
CA GLY A 109 -18.74 -6.89 -17.75
C GLY A 109 -20.17 -6.43 -17.48
N GLY A 110 -21.15 -7.33 -17.63
CA GLY A 110 -22.54 -7.01 -17.32
C GLY A 110 -23.30 -6.29 -18.43
N ASP A 111 -24.27 -5.47 -18.05
CA ASP A 111 -25.16 -4.78 -19.00
C ASP A 111 -24.60 -3.42 -19.40
N VAL A 112 -24.24 -3.29 -20.67
CA VAL A 112 -23.79 -2.03 -21.25
C VAL A 112 -24.97 -1.28 -21.87
N LYS A 113 -25.15 -0.01 -21.48
CA LYS A 113 -26.19 0.85 -22.02
C LYS A 113 -25.77 1.40 -23.38
N ILE A 114 -26.55 1.11 -24.39
CA ILE A 114 -26.33 1.59 -25.76
C ILE A 114 -27.51 2.40 -26.25
N LEU A 115 -27.24 3.29 -27.22
CA LEU A 115 -28.27 4.01 -27.96
C LEU A 115 -28.55 3.26 -29.27
N GLN A 116 -29.76 2.78 -29.42
CA GLN A 116 -30.17 1.99 -30.59
C GLN A 116 -31.16 2.79 -31.46
N GLU A 117 -30.91 2.79 -32.76
CA GLU A 117 -31.87 3.27 -33.74
C GLU A 117 -33.03 2.24 -33.90
N VAL A 118 -34.22 2.71 -33.69
CA VAL A 118 -35.46 1.89 -33.84
C VAL A 118 -36.36 2.52 -34.90
N VAL A 119 -36.73 1.72 -35.89
CA VAL A 119 -37.71 2.18 -36.89
C VAL A 119 -39.10 1.91 -36.35
N LYS A 120 -39.86 2.96 -36.14
CA LYS A 120 -41.26 2.89 -35.69
C LYS A 120 -42.22 3.20 -36.81
N GLU A 121 -43.33 2.52 -36.83
CA GLU A 121 -44.43 2.82 -37.72
C GLU A 121 -45.49 3.69 -37.03
N GLN A 122 -45.88 4.75 -37.67
CA GLN A 122 -46.95 5.61 -37.23
C GLN A 122 -48.05 5.64 -38.30
N GLU A 123 -49.29 5.47 -37.88
CA GLU A 123 -50.45 5.68 -38.75
C GLU A 123 -50.79 7.18 -38.80
N VAL A 124 -50.69 7.74 -39.98
CA VAL A 124 -51.01 9.15 -40.21
C VAL A 124 -52.28 9.23 -41.06
N SER A 125 -53.29 9.95 -40.60
CA SER A 125 -54.51 10.17 -41.33
C SER A 125 -54.32 11.28 -42.37
N VAL A 126 -54.37 10.89 -43.64
CA VAL A 126 -54.31 11.85 -44.77
C VAL A 126 -55.68 11.90 -45.42
N GLY A 127 -56.48 12.86 -45.05
CA GLY A 127 -57.88 12.97 -45.51
C GLY A 127 -58.75 11.85 -44.99
N LYS A 128 -59.32 10.99 -45.88
CA LYS A 128 -60.13 9.82 -45.52
C LYS A 128 -59.36 8.52 -45.53
N ARG A 129 -58.07 8.55 -45.70
CA ARG A 129 -57.18 7.35 -45.71
C ARG A 129 -56.21 7.40 -44.56
N THR A 130 -55.87 6.24 -44.02
CA THR A 130 -54.79 6.07 -43.04
C THR A 130 -53.60 5.51 -43.77
N GLU A 131 -52.47 6.20 -43.72
CA GLU A 131 -51.23 5.75 -44.30
C GLU A 131 -50.24 5.43 -43.17
N LYS A 132 -49.44 4.34 -43.35
CA LYS A 132 -48.38 4.00 -42.43
C LYS A 132 -47.12 4.68 -42.88
N THR A 133 -46.58 5.53 -42.02
CA THR A 133 -45.27 6.15 -42.22
C THR A 133 -44.28 5.58 -41.22
N GLN A 134 -43.09 5.32 -41.71
CA GLN A 134 -41.99 4.90 -40.86
C GLN A 134 -41.17 6.11 -40.46
N TYR A 135 -40.84 6.21 -39.19
CA TYR A 135 -39.92 7.21 -38.66
C TYR A 135 -38.86 6.56 -37.82
N ARG A 136 -37.68 7.15 -37.79
CA ARG A 136 -36.57 6.69 -36.96
C ARG A 136 -36.64 7.34 -35.60
N SER A 137 -36.51 6.51 -34.58
CA SER A 137 -36.44 6.89 -33.17
C SER A 137 -35.20 6.28 -32.57
N TYR A 138 -34.70 6.88 -31.51
CA TYR A 138 -33.53 6.36 -30.80
C TYR A 138 -33.94 6.02 -29.38
N GLU A 139 -33.68 4.78 -29.00
CA GLU A 139 -34.03 4.25 -27.70
C GLU A 139 -32.80 3.69 -26.99
N PHE A 140 -32.77 3.82 -25.66
CA PHE A 140 -31.73 3.16 -24.88
C PHE A 140 -32.09 1.69 -24.68
N THR A 141 -31.10 0.84 -24.89
CA THR A 141 -31.15 -0.58 -24.59
C THR A 141 -29.89 -1.02 -23.89
N HIS A 142 -29.89 -2.24 -23.36
CA HIS A 142 -28.73 -2.83 -22.72
C HIS A 142 -28.30 -4.06 -23.48
N ILE A 143 -27.00 -4.25 -23.61
CA ILE A 143 -26.39 -5.43 -24.20
C ILE A 143 -25.44 -6.08 -23.21
N ASN A 144 -25.19 -7.39 -23.38
CA ASN A 144 -24.20 -8.07 -22.58
C ASN A 144 -22.80 -7.69 -23.06
N GLY A 145 -22.06 -6.95 -22.21
CA GLY A 145 -20.72 -6.42 -22.53
C GLY A 145 -19.58 -7.43 -22.44
N LYS A 146 -19.82 -8.70 -22.13
CA LYS A 146 -18.76 -9.70 -21.85
C LYS A 146 -17.64 -9.82 -22.90
N ASN A 147 -17.88 -9.37 -24.13
CA ASN A 147 -16.91 -9.46 -25.22
C ASN A 147 -16.52 -8.08 -25.78
N LEU A 148 -16.90 -7.00 -25.11
CA LEU A 148 -16.51 -5.66 -25.53
C LEU A 148 -15.24 -5.27 -24.81
N THR A 149 -14.23 -4.89 -25.58
CA THR A 149 -12.97 -4.34 -25.08
C THR A 149 -12.83 -2.91 -25.56
N GLU A 150 -12.51 -2.02 -24.65
CA GLU A 150 -12.29 -0.59 -24.90
C GLU A 150 -10.86 -0.23 -24.57
N THR A 151 -10.36 0.84 -25.18
CA THR A 151 -8.98 1.29 -24.96
C THR A 151 -8.94 2.79 -24.80
N ASP A 152 -8.43 3.22 -23.65
CA ASP A 152 -8.10 4.61 -23.39
C ASP A 152 -6.59 4.84 -23.57
N ASN A 153 -6.21 6.03 -24.02
CA ASN A 153 -4.82 6.47 -24.02
C ASN A 153 -4.73 7.73 -23.15
N LEU A 154 -3.86 7.65 -22.16
CA LEU A 154 -3.65 8.70 -21.18
C LEU A 154 -2.27 9.31 -21.40
N TYR A 155 -2.17 10.62 -21.33
CA TYR A 155 -0.93 11.36 -21.54
C TYR A 155 -0.76 12.42 -20.45
N SER A 156 0.38 12.39 -19.77
CA SER A 156 0.72 13.28 -18.66
C SER A 156 -0.31 13.18 -17.52
N VAL A 157 -0.64 11.96 -17.10
CA VAL A 157 -1.50 11.66 -15.95
C VAL A 157 -0.62 11.15 -14.82
N GLU A 158 -0.69 11.75 -13.65
CA GLU A 158 0.19 11.43 -12.52
C GLU A 158 -0.36 10.31 -11.64
N GLU A 159 -1.70 10.19 -11.55
CA GLU A 159 -2.34 9.25 -10.63
C GLU A 159 -3.52 8.54 -11.30
N LEU A 160 -3.60 7.22 -11.11
CA LEU A 160 -4.67 6.39 -11.65
C LEU A 160 -5.38 5.63 -10.53
N ILE A 161 -6.70 5.66 -10.58
CA ILE A 161 -7.56 4.97 -9.63
C ILE A 161 -8.40 3.94 -10.39
N GLY A 162 -8.33 2.69 -9.96
CA GLY A 162 -8.98 1.53 -10.56
C GLY A 162 -10.50 1.49 -10.37
N THR A 163 -11.06 0.33 -10.55
CA THR A 163 -12.50 0.06 -10.42
C THR A 163 -12.83 -0.53 -9.04
N THR A 164 -14.03 -1.05 -8.88
CA THR A 164 -14.42 -1.86 -7.71
C THR A 164 -14.24 -3.35 -7.96
N ARG A 165 -13.36 -3.75 -8.86
CA ARG A 165 -13.10 -5.13 -9.26
C ARG A 165 -11.61 -5.37 -9.38
N ALA A 166 -11.25 -6.64 -9.38
CA ALA A 166 -9.86 -7.05 -9.55
C ALA A 166 -9.24 -6.50 -10.84
N ASP A 167 -8.36 -5.54 -10.71
CA ASP A 167 -7.70 -4.82 -11.79
C ASP A 167 -6.22 -5.22 -11.92
N LYS A 168 -5.59 -4.82 -13.02
CA LYS A 168 -4.16 -5.03 -13.26
C LYS A 168 -3.48 -3.74 -13.67
N PHE A 169 -2.43 -3.39 -12.96
CA PHE A 169 -1.62 -2.22 -13.22
C PHE A 169 -0.18 -2.66 -13.52
N PHE A 170 0.33 -2.21 -14.64
CA PHE A 170 1.74 -2.37 -14.99
C PHE A 170 2.33 -0.99 -15.23
N GLY A 171 3.15 -0.57 -14.31
CA GLY A 171 3.81 0.73 -14.32
C GLY A 171 4.82 0.88 -15.43
N SER A 172 5.43 2.03 -15.45
CA SER A 172 6.38 2.46 -16.47
C SER A 172 7.84 2.27 -16.00
N LYS A 173 8.73 3.07 -16.48
CA LYS A 173 10.10 3.24 -15.96
C LYS A 173 10.26 4.57 -15.19
N PHE A 174 9.19 5.24 -14.94
CA PHE A 174 9.11 6.51 -14.23
C PHE A 174 8.29 6.31 -12.96
N THR A 175 8.25 7.31 -12.11
CA THR A 175 7.39 7.30 -10.93
C THR A 175 5.92 7.18 -11.31
N ASP A 176 5.26 6.18 -10.77
CA ASP A 176 3.84 5.89 -10.97
C ASP A 176 3.08 5.99 -9.63
N ILE A 177 1.83 6.45 -9.67
CA ILE A 177 0.94 6.49 -8.51
C ILE A 177 -0.34 5.75 -8.88
N PHE A 178 -0.56 4.59 -8.26
CA PHE A 178 -1.70 3.72 -8.56
C PHE A 178 -2.51 3.39 -7.32
N HIS A 179 -3.83 3.41 -7.47
CA HIS A 179 -4.80 2.94 -6.49
C HIS A 179 -5.64 1.82 -7.10
N GLY A 180 -5.67 0.64 -6.47
CA GLY A 180 -6.51 -0.49 -6.87
C GLY A 180 -8.00 -0.17 -6.69
N ALA A 181 -8.35 0.46 -5.59
CA ALA A 181 -9.69 0.76 -5.09
C ALA A 181 -10.33 -0.44 -4.38
N ASP A 182 -11.49 -0.97 -4.83
CA ASP A 182 -12.05 -2.20 -4.26
C ASP A 182 -11.72 -3.37 -5.20
N GLY A 183 -11.36 -4.52 -4.68
CA GLY A 183 -11.12 -5.73 -5.50
C GLY A 183 -9.82 -6.43 -5.07
N ASP A 184 -9.55 -7.60 -5.62
CA ASP A 184 -8.27 -8.27 -5.40
C ASP A 184 -7.34 -7.88 -6.56
N ASP A 185 -6.54 -6.84 -6.36
CA ASP A 185 -5.80 -6.18 -7.43
C ASP A 185 -4.37 -6.70 -7.60
N HIS A 186 -3.83 -6.51 -8.79
CA HIS A 186 -2.44 -6.82 -9.10
C HIS A 186 -1.74 -5.58 -9.63
N ILE A 187 -0.79 -5.04 -8.88
CA ILE A 187 -0.13 -3.78 -9.17
C ILE A 187 1.39 -3.98 -9.20
N GLU A 188 2.02 -3.64 -10.34
CA GLU A 188 3.47 -3.66 -10.54
C GLU A 188 3.96 -2.26 -10.92
N GLY A 189 4.88 -1.66 -10.13
CA GLY A 189 5.49 -0.36 -10.41
C GLY A 189 6.54 -0.44 -11.54
N ASN A 190 7.35 -1.49 -11.57
CA ASN A 190 8.51 -1.73 -12.45
C ASN A 190 9.76 -0.93 -12.05
N ASP A 191 10.18 0.05 -12.87
CA ASP A 191 11.28 0.96 -12.53
C ASP A 191 10.68 2.30 -12.11
N GLY A 192 11.28 2.96 -11.16
CA GLY A 192 10.79 4.26 -10.69
C GLY A 192 10.84 4.33 -9.16
N ASN A 193 10.36 5.43 -8.60
CA ASN A 193 10.08 5.51 -7.17
C ASN A 193 8.56 5.62 -7.04
N ASP A 194 7.92 4.46 -6.90
CA ASP A 194 6.50 4.32 -7.10
C ASP A 194 5.70 4.41 -5.79
N ARG A 195 4.42 4.81 -5.92
CA ARG A 195 3.45 4.76 -4.83
C ARG A 195 2.28 3.89 -5.23
N LEU A 196 2.14 2.77 -4.57
CA LEU A 196 1.17 1.75 -4.92
C LEU A 196 0.23 1.51 -3.74
N TYR A 197 -1.06 1.62 -3.99
CA TYR A 197 -2.12 1.42 -3.02
C TYR A 197 -3.03 0.29 -3.49
N GLY A 198 -3.19 -0.76 -2.67
CA GLY A 198 -4.19 -1.82 -2.91
C GLY A 198 -5.59 -1.31 -2.59
N ASP A 199 -5.71 -0.57 -1.49
CA ASP A 199 -6.94 -0.04 -0.90
C ASP A 199 -7.79 -1.14 -0.25
N LYS A 200 -8.77 -1.76 -0.91
CA LYS A 200 -9.57 -2.84 -0.32
C LYS A 200 -9.56 -4.08 -1.18
N GLY A 201 -9.28 -5.20 -0.58
CA GLY A 201 -9.21 -6.50 -1.23
C GLY A 201 -8.01 -7.28 -0.75
N ASN A 202 -7.74 -8.44 -1.35
CA ASN A 202 -6.51 -9.16 -1.08
C ASN A 202 -5.54 -8.89 -2.24
N ASP A 203 -4.71 -7.89 -2.07
CA ASP A 203 -3.97 -7.31 -3.16
C ASP A 203 -2.56 -7.89 -3.31
N THR A 204 -2.02 -7.79 -4.51
CA THR A 204 -0.63 -8.13 -4.78
C THR A 204 0.07 -6.92 -5.38
N LEU A 205 0.96 -6.30 -4.59
CA LEU A 205 1.73 -5.13 -4.96
C LEU A 205 3.20 -5.48 -5.13
N ARG A 206 3.81 -5.01 -6.19
CA ARG A 206 5.24 -5.14 -6.45
C ARG A 206 5.81 -3.78 -6.85
N GLY A 207 6.74 -3.24 -6.06
CA GLY A 207 7.43 -1.99 -6.38
C GLY A 207 8.33 -2.16 -7.60
N GLY A 208 9.42 -2.84 -7.46
CA GLY A 208 10.34 -3.15 -8.55
C GLY A 208 11.74 -2.61 -8.30
N ASN A 209 12.23 -1.74 -9.16
CA ASN A 209 13.50 -1.06 -8.97
C ASN A 209 13.26 0.39 -8.60
N GLY A 210 13.71 0.80 -7.44
CA GLY A 210 13.59 2.17 -6.95
C GLY A 210 13.27 2.22 -5.46
N ASP A 211 13.10 3.42 -4.94
CA ASP A 211 12.68 3.62 -3.56
C ASP A 211 11.15 3.73 -3.55
N ASP A 212 10.47 2.60 -3.29
CA ASP A 212 9.04 2.44 -3.49
C ASP A 212 8.24 2.53 -2.17
N GLN A 213 6.98 2.95 -2.30
CA GLN A 213 6.02 3.00 -1.20
C GLN A 213 4.81 2.14 -1.55
N LEU A 214 4.61 1.07 -0.80
CA LEU A 214 3.53 0.11 -1.00
C LEU A 214 2.60 0.09 0.21
N TYR A 215 1.31 0.21 -0.04
CA TYR A 215 0.24 0.20 0.96
C TYR A 215 -0.79 -0.86 0.54
N GLY A 216 -0.92 -1.92 1.33
CA GLY A 216 -1.93 -2.97 1.09
C GLY A 216 -3.32 -2.41 1.28
N GLY A 217 -3.70 -2.10 2.50
CA GLY A 217 -4.98 -1.51 2.85
C GLY A 217 -5.84 -2.40 3.72
N ASP A 218 -7.08 -2.64 3.31
CA ASP A 218 -7.98 -3.57 3.98
C ASP A 218 -7.92 -4.93 3.25
N GLY A 219 -7.47 -5.99 3.89
CA GLY A 219 -7.45 -7.34 3.32
C GLY A 219 -6.15 -8.07 3.59
N ASN A 220 -6.01 -9.28 3.08
CA ASN A 220 -4.79 -10.05 3.26
C ASN A 220 -3.87 -9.84 2.07
N ASP A 221 -2.90 -8.97 2.23
CA ASP A 221 -2.13 -8.42 1.13
C ASP A 221 -0.75 -9.07 0.98
N LYS A 222 -0.25 -9.01 -0.24
CA LYS A 222 1.10 -9.42 -0.56
C LYS A 222 1.89 -8.26 -1.15
N LEU A 223 2.85 -7.74 -0.39
CA LEU A 223 3.68 -6.62 -0.77
C LEU A 223 5.13 -7.06 -1.02
N ILE A 224 5.66 -6.74 -2.20
CA ILE A 224 7.03 -7.06 -2.59
C ILE A 224 7.72 -5.76 -2.99
N GLY A 225 8.60 -5.23 -2.13
CA GLY A 225 9.27 -3.96 -2.39
C GLY A 225 10.17 -4.01 -3.62
N GLY A 226 11.05 -5.00 -3.72
CA GLY A 226 12.04 -5.07 -4.78
C GLY A 226 13.38 -4.50 -4.35
N THR A 227 14.09 -3.80 -5.24
CA THR A 227 15.38 -3.18 -4.94
C THR A 227 15.22 -1.72 -4.55
N GLY A 228 16.13 -1.20 -3.70
CA GLY A 228 16.07 0.18 -3.20
C GLY A 228 15.61 0.25 -1.75
N ASN A 229 15.42 1.47 -1.25
CA ASN A 229 14.95 1.69 0.12
C ASN A 229 13.43 1.79 0.13
N ASN A 230 12.76 0.72 0.50
CA ASN A 230 11.31 0.61 0.34
C ASN A 230 10.56 0.85 1.66
N TYR A 231 9.36 1.37 1.54
CA TYR A 231 8.37 1.42 2.62
C TYR A 231 7.19 0.50 2.27
N LEU A 232 6.93 -0.48 3.12
CA LEU A 232 5.82 -1.43 2.97
C LEU A 232 4.91 -1.32 4.19
N ASN A 233 3.62 -1.16 3.94
CA ASN A 233 2.58 -1.14 4.98
C ASN A 233 1.45 -2.09 4.57
N GLY A 234 1.26 -3.19 5.34
CA GLY A 234 0.19 -4.16 5.08
C GLY A 234 -1.18 -3.53 5.28
N GLY A 235 -1.48 -3.08 6.48
CA GLY A 235 -2.75 -2.46 6.83
C GLY A 235 -3.60 -3.29 7.79
N ASP A 236 -4.86 -3.52 7.45
CA ASP A 236 -5.76 -4.38 8.22
C ASP A 236 -5.87 -5.76 7.52
N GLY A 237 -5.38 -6.82 8.11
CA GLY A 237 -5.46 -8.18 7.58
C GLY A 237 -4.22 -9.02 7.90
N ASP A 238 -4.19 -10.27 7.49
CA ASP A 238 -3.02 -11.13 7.68
C ASP A 238 -2.10 -10.98 6.45
N ASP A 239 -1.07 -10.14 6.54
CA ASP A 239 -0.28 -9.67 5.41
C ASP A 239 1.07 -10.38 5.23
N GLU A 240 1.59 -10.39 4.01
CA GLU A 240 2.92 -10.87 3.68
C GLU A 240 3.75 -9.75 3.03
N LEU A 241 4.70 -9.18 3.78
CA LEU A 241 5.58 -8.11 3.35
C LEU A 241 6.99 -8.67 3.11
N GLN A 242 7.54 -8.43 1.93
CA GLN A 242 8.86 -8.90 1.57
C GLN A 242 9.63 -7.83 0.80
N VAL A 243 10.87 -7.60 1.20
CA VAL A 243 11.84 -6.89 0.37
C VAL A 243 12.79 -7.89 -0.25
N GLN A 244 13.11 -7.70 -1.51
CA GLN A 244 14.00 -8.56 -2.28
C GLN A 244 15.19 -7.74 -2.77
N GLY A 245 16.30 -8.41 -2.90
CA GLY A 245 17.48 -7.78 -3.49
C GLY A 245 18.69 -7.89 -2.58
N ASN A 246 19.80 -8.05 -3.20
CA ASN A 246 21.11 -8.02 -2.58
C ASN A 246 21.48 -6.54 -2.39
N SER A 247 21.05 -5.91 -1.32
CA SER A 247 21.39 -4.52 -1.13
C SER A 247 21.56 -4.14 0.33
N LEU A 248 22.48 -3.24 0.53
CA LEU A 248 22.63 -2.45 1.75
C LEU A 248 21.46 -1.42 1.88
N ALA A 249 20.32 -1.72 1.28
CA ALA A 249 19.12 -0.89 1.35
C ALA A 249 18.58 -0.85 2.77
N LYS A 250 17.84 0.19 3.07
CA LYS A 250 17.19 0.38 4.36
C LYS A 250 15.70 0.42 4.15
N ASN A 251 15.02 -0.62 4.57
CA ASN A 251 13.60 -0.74 4.35
C ASN A 251 12.82 -0.52 5.65
N VAL A 252 11.58 -0.13 5.49
CA VAL A 252 10.61 -0.04 6.58
C VAL A 252 9.45 -0.97 6.26
N LEU A 253 9.19 -1.94 7.11
CA LEU A 253 8.09 -2.88 6.99
C LEU A 253 7.17 -2.73 8.21
N SER A 254 5.90 -2.45 7.96
CA SER A 254 4.85 -2.35 8.97
C SER A 254 3.73 -3.30 8.60
N GLY A 255 3.47 -4.33 9.43
CA GLY A 255 2.36 -5.27 9.21
C GLY A 255 1.03 -4.56 9.36
N GLY A 256 0.73 -4.10 10.55
CA GLY A 256 -0.50 -3.38 10.86
C GLY A 256 -1.39 -4.12 11.84
N LYS A 257 -2.61 -4.50 11.45
CA LYS A 257 -3.46 -5.38 12.25
C LYS A 257 -3.59 -6.73 11.58
N GLY A 258 -3.37 -7.79 12.33
CA GLY A 258 -3.49 -9.15 11.83
C GLY A 258 -2.32 -10.01 12.25
N ASN A 259 -2.15 -11.16 11.62
CA ASN A 259 -1.00 -12.02 11.91
C ASN A 259 -0.06 -11.99 10.70
N ASP A 260 0.87 -11.06 10.74
CA ASP A 260 1.66 -10.66 9.60
C ASP A 260 2.97 -11.42 9.47
N LYS A 261 3.51 -11.44 8.26
CA LYS A 261 4.82 -12.00 7.96
C LYS A 261 5.68 -10.94 7.28
N LEU A 262 6.70 -10.51 7.98
CA LEU A 262 7.62 -9.49 7.52
C LEU A 262 9.00 -10.09 7.26
N TYR A 263 9.48 -9.92 6.03
CA TYR A 263 10.79 -10.42 5.60
C TYR A 263 11.63 -9.24 5.10
N GLY A 264 12.63 -8.88 5.88
CA GLY A 264 13.65 -7.89 5.51
C GLY A 264 14.65 -8.41 4.48
N SER A 265 15.80 -7.79 4.41
CA SER A 265 16.81 -8.01 3.37
C SER A 265 18.20 -8.34 3.94
N GLU A 266 19.25 -7.98 3.20
CA GLU A 266 20.63 -8.00 3.70
C GLU A 266 21.06 -6.63 4.28
N GLY A 267 20.20 -5.62 4.19
CA GLY A 267 20.42 -4.26 4.68
C GLY A 267 19.89 -4.05 6.09
N ALA A 268 20.05 -2.84 6.61
CA ALA A 268 19.55 -2.48 7.93
C ALA A 268 18.06 -2.07 7.84
N ASP A 269 17.18 -2.94 8.28
CA ASP A 269 15.73 -2.78 8.12
C ASP A 269 15.03 -2.41 9.45
N LEU A 270 13.88 -1.77 9.36
CA LEU A 270 12.99 -1.52 10.48
C LEU A 270 11.71 -2.35 10.31
N LEU A 271 11.45 -3.25 11.25
CA LEU A 271 10.30 -4.14 11.24
C LEU A 271 9.37 -3.83 12.42
N ASP A 272 8.10 -3.56 12.12
CA ASP A 272 7.02 -3.41 13.08
C ASP A 272 5.87 -4.33 12.69
N GLY A 273 5.65 -5.42 13.44
CA GLY A 273 4.53 -6.34 13.17
C GLY A 273 3.18 -5.68 13.36
N GLY A 274 3.01 -4.90 14.43
CA GLY A 274 1.73 -4.28 14.76
C GLY A 274 0.88 -5.12 15.69
N GLU A 275 -0.45 -5.02 15.55
CA GLU A 275 -1.41 -5.76 16.37
C GLU A 275 -1.59 -7.18 15.82
N GLY A 276 -1.26 -8.21 16.61
CA GLY A 276 -1.46 -9.59 16.22
C GLY A 276 -0.31 -10.50 16.63
N ASN A 277 -0.21 -11.66 16.00
CA ASN A 277 0.86 -12.61 16.28
C ASN A 277 1.74 -12.76 15.03
N ASP A 278 2.77 -11.95 14.94
CA ASP A 278 3.52 -11.75 13.72
C ASP A 278 4.81 -12.57 13.67
N LEU A 279 5.26 -12.84 12.46
CA LEU A 279 6.57 -13.41 12.17
C LEU A 279 7.46 -12.33 11.57
N LEU A 280 8.53 -11.97 12.27
CA LEU A 280 9.48 -10.95 11.87
C LEU A 280 10.84 -11.59 11.57
N LYS A 281 11.35 -11.38 10.36
CA LYS A 281 12.68 -11.82 9.93
C LYS A 281 13.41 -10.62 9.33
N GLY A 282 14.40 -10.07 10.04
CA GLY A 282 15.21 -8.95 9.54
C GLY A 282 16.11 -9.39 8.39
N GLY A 283 16.73 -10.52 8.52
CA GLY A 283 17.66 -11.09 7.56
C GLY A 283 19.11 -10.89 7.99
N TYR A 284 19.99 -10.57 7.03
CA TYR A 284 21.33 -10.14 7.39
C TYR A 284 21.33 -8.61 7.47
N GLY A 285 21.96 -8.06 8.43
CA GLY A 285 22.01 -6.60 8.54
C GLY A 285 22.20 -6.18 9.98
N ASN A 286 21.88 -4.95 10.28
CA ASN A 286 21.71 -4.51 11.65
C ASN A 286 20.29 -3.98 11.76
N ASP A 287 19.41 -4.86 12.15
CA ASP A 287 17.96 -4.66 12.04
C ASP A 287 17.37 -4.08 13.32
N ILE A 288 16.27 -3.39 13.16
CA ILE A 288 15.54 -2.83 14.28
C ILE A 288 14.13 -3.41 14.29
N TYR A 289 13.80 -4.09 15.38
CA TYR A 289 12.48 -4.59 15.65
C TYR A 289 11.76 -3.66 16.62
N ARG A 290 10.49 -3.43 16.39
CA ARG A 290 9.64 -2.61 17.26
C ARG A 290 8.52 -3.45 17.87
N TYR A 291 8.28 -3.26 19.15
CA TYR A 291 7.18 -3.91 19.88
C TYR A 291 6.52 -2.96 20.89
N LEU A 292 5.19 -2.91 20.87
CA LEU A 292 4.37 -2.05 21.73
C LEU A 292 3.48 -2.86 22.68
N SER A 293 3.06 -2.20 23.75
CA SER A 293 2.04 -2.74 24.63
C SER A 293 0.70 -2.82 23.90
N GLY A 294 0.08 -3.99 23.92
CA GLY A 294 -1.17 -4.23 23.18
C GLY A 294 -0.99 -5.05 21.91
N TYR A 295 0.25 -5.18 21.41
CA TYR A 295 0.57 -6.18 20.40
C TYR A 295 0.38 -7.60 20.97
N GLY A 296 0.18 -8.58 20.09
CA GLY A 296 0.04 -9.98 20.46
C GLY A 296 1.37 -10.66 20.81
N HIS A 297 1.54 -11.88 20.38
CA HIS A 297 2.76 -12.65 20.60
C HIS A 297 3.54 -12.78 19.28
N HIS A 298 4.63 -12.00 19.13
CA HIS A 298 5.45 -12.04 17.93
C HIS A 298 6.51 -13.14 17.99
N ILE A 299 6.95 -13.57 16.82
CA ILE A 299 8.12 -14.42 16.65
C ILE A 299 9.16 -13.61 15.91
N ILE A 300 10.32 -13.40 16.51
CA ILE A 300 11.52 -12.88 15.85
C ILE A 300 12.41 -14.08 15.51
N ASP A 301 12.68 -14.26 14.22
CA ASP A 301 13.52 -15.33 13.67
C ASP A 301 14.62 -14.64 12.84
N ASP A 302 15.59 -14.11 13.55
CA ASP A 302 16.67 -13.34 12.98
C ASP A 302 17.76 -14.24 12.38
N ASP A 303 18.23 -13.93 11.17
CA ASP A 303 19.25 -14.74 10.47
C ASP A 303 20.67 -14.20 10.70
N GLY A 304 20.80 -13.04 11.36
CA GLY A 304 22.04 -12.52 11.91
C GLY A 304 22.50 -11.17 11.40
N GLY A 305 22.87 -10.38 12.34
CA GLY A 305 23.58 -9.11 12.27
C GLY A 305 24.72 -9.07 13.25
N LYS A 306 25.13 -7.88 13.64
CA LYS A 306 26.12 -7.68 14.70
C LYS A 306 25.68 -6.61 15.71
N ASP A 307 24.60 -5.93 15.41
CA ASP A 307 24.07 -4.83 16.22
C ASP A 307 22.56 -4.70 16.01
N ASP A 308 21.86 -5.86 16.13
CA ASP A 308 20.40 -5.90 16.01
C ASP A 308 19.75 -5.38 17.27
N LYS A 309 18.65 -4.67 17.10
CA LYS A 309 18.00 -3.93 18.17
C LYS A 309 16.52 -4.27 18.29
N LEU A 310 16.04 -4.41 19.51
CA LEU A 310 14.62 -4.41 19.81
C LEU A 310 14.28 -3.15 20.61
N SER A 311 13.31 -2.40 20.11
CA SER A 311 12.70 -1.29 20.81
C SER A 311 11.38 -1.71 21.45
N LEU A 312 11.33 -1.74 22.77
CA LEU A 312 10.09 -1.86 23.56
C LEU A 312 9.54 -0.44 23.80
N ALA A 313 8.97 0.17 22.78
CA ALA A 313 8.77 1.60 22.68
C ALA A 313 7.96 2.25 23.81
N ASP A 314 6.98 1.54 24.39
CA ASP A 314 6.13 2.02 25.50
C ASP A 314 6.18 1.09 26.74
N ILE A 315 7.08 0.10 26.75
CA ILE A 315 7.15 -0.94 27.80
C ILE A 315 8.36 -0.71 28.69
N ASP A 316 8.15 -0.78 30.00
CA ASP A 316 9.20 -0.74 31.01
C ASP A 316 9.73 -2.15 31.30
N PHE A 317 11.02 -2.30 31.58
CA PHE A 317 11.59 -3.59 31.98
C PHE A 317 11.00 -4.17 33.29
N ARG A 318 10.32 -3.38 34.09
CA ARG A 318 9.54 -3.88 35.24
C ARG A 318 8.34 -4.72 34.82
N ASP A 319 7.84 -4.52 33.58
CA ASP A 319 6.64 -5.16 33.07
C ASP A 319 6.95 -6.35 32.13
N VAL A 320 8.19 -6.78 32.05
CA VAL A 320 8.61 -7.94 31.25
C VAL A 320 9.42 -8.95 32.05
N ALA A 321 9.36 -10.20 31.62
CA ALA A 321 10.18 -11.26 32.14
C ALA A 321 10.66 -12.17 30.99
N PHE A 322 11.85 -12.72 31.14
CA PHE A 322 12.49 -13.56 30.14
C PHE A 322 12.64 -15.00 30.68
N ARG A 323 12.48 -15.96 29.78
CA ARG A 323 12.64 -17.38 30.07
C ARG A 323 13.29 -18.09 28.90
N ARG A 324 14.17 -19.05 29.20
CA ARG A 324 14.69 -19.96 28.17
C ARG A 324 13.75 -21.12 27.98
N GLU A 325 13.37 -21.44 26.74
CA GLU A 325 12.62 -22.63 26.35
C GLU A 325 13.35 -23.36 25.21
N GLY A 326 14.10 -24.42 25.54
CA GLY A 326 14.94 -25.10 24.55
C GLY A 326 16.05 -24.20 24.03
N ASN A 327 16.04 -23.94 22.72
CA ASN A 327 16.95 -22.99 22.06
C ASN A 327 16.39 -21.59 22.02
N ASP A 328 15.12 -21.36 22.33
CA ASP A 328 14.47 -20.08 22.22
C ASP A 328 14.57 -19.27 23.52
N LEU A 329 14.61 -17.95 23.38
CA LEU A 329 14.35 -17.01 24.45
C LEU A 329 12.93 -16.47 24.32
N ILE A 330 12.15 -16.53 25.40
CA ILE A 330 10.80 -15.99 25.41
C ILE A 330 10.72 -14.79 26.33
N MET A 331 10.25 -13.68 25.80
CA MET A 331 9.87 -12.49 26.57
C MET A 331 8.36 -12.53 26.81
N TYR A 332 7.97 -12.44 28.05
CA TYR A 332 6.57 -12.30 28.48
C TYR A 332 6.32 -10.87 28.94
N LYS A 333 5.23 -10.29 28.52
CA LYS A 333 4.74 -9.06 29.10
C LYS A 333 3.86 -9.38 30.30
N ALA A 334 4.09 -8.71 31.41
CA ALA A 334 3.26 -8.83 32.60
C ALA A 334 1.99 -7.96 32.44
N GLU A 335 0.83 -8.55 32.67
CA GLU A 335 -0.42 -7.80 32.85
C GLU A 335 -0.60 -7.47 34.32
N GLY A 336 -0.26 -6.24 34.71
CA GLY A 336 -0.21 -5.83 36.12
C GLY A 336 0.91 -6.59 36.87
N ASN A 337 0.67 -6.98 38.11
CA ASN A 337 1.63 -7.74 38.94
C ASN A 337 1.58 -9.27 38.68
N VAL A 338 0.92 -9.72 37.62
CA VAL A 338 0.77 -11.14 37.30
C VAL A 338 1.44 -11.44 35.97
N LEU A 339 2.48 -12.27 36.02
CA LEU A 339 3.02 -12.90 34.81
C LEU A 339 1.96 -13.86 34.26
N SER A 340 1.31 -13.47 33.20
CA SER A 340 0.45 -14.37 32.42
C SER A 340 1.35 -15.37 31.69
N ILE A 341 1.63 -16.50 32.30
CA ILE A 341 2.38 -17.61 31.69
C ILE A 341 1.49 -18.33 30.66
N GLY A 342 1.04 -17.62 29.67
CA GLY A 342 0.19 -18.14 28.60
C GLY A 342 0.24 -17.24 27.40
N HIS A 343 1.33 -17.25 26.69
CA HIS A 343 1.59 -16.83 25.29
C HIS A 343 0.68 -15.79 24.61
N LYS A 344 -0.04 -14.95 25.34
CA LYS A 344 -0.95 -13.98 24.72
C LYS A 344 -0.24 -12.70 24.27
N ASN A 345 0.78 -12.25 25.01
CA ASN A 345 1.53 -11.04 24.71
C ASN A 345 3.00 -11.26 25.00
N GLY A 346 3.86 -10.93 24.05
CA GLY A 346 5.30 -11.08 24.22
C GLY A 346 6.04 -11.38 22.92
N ILE A 347 7.23 -11.90 23.05
CA ILE A 347 8.09 -12.22 21.89
C ILE A 347 8.78 -13.56 22.11
N THR A 348 8.76 -14.42 21.11
CA THR A 348 9.64 -15.57 21.00
C THR A 348 10.82 -15.23 20.09
N PHE A 349 12.01 -15.18 20.62
CA PHE A 349 13.26 -15.09 19.85
C PHE A 349 13.71 -16.50 19.54
N ARG A 350 13.62 -16.90 18.28
CA ARG A 350 14.00 -18.24 17.83
C ARG A 350 15.50 -18.44 17.86
N ASN A 351 15.92 -19.65 18.18
CA ASN A 351 17.31 -20.11 18.11
C ASN A 351 18.30 -19.24 18.89
N TRP A 352 17.84 -18.38 19.81
CA TRP A 352 18.66 -17.47 20.61
C TRP A 352 19.87 -18.14 21.28
N PHE A 353 19.73 -19.42 21.71
CA PHE A 353 20.75 -20.21 22.38
C PHE A 353 21.35 -21.28 21.48
N GLU A 354 21.09 -21.26 20.20
CA GLU A 354 21.70 -22.21 19.26
C GLU A 354 23.20 -21.89 19.14
N LYS A 355 24.03 -22.91 19.31
CA LYS A 355 25.47 -22.77 19.14
C LYS A 355 25.84 -23.18 17.72
N GLU A 356 26.11 -22.28 16.87
CA GLU A 356 26.93 -22.54 15.70
C GLU A 356 28.36 -22.90 16.13
N SER A 357 29.05 -23.70 15.32
CA SER A 357 30.36 -24.26 15.64
C SER A 357 31.41 -23.15 15.86
N GLY A 358 31.52 -22.65 17.09
CA GLY A 358 32.67 -21.87 17.52
C GLY A 358 32.41 -20.55 18.17
N ASP A 359 31.26 -19.90 17.99
CA ASP A 359 30.96 -18.59 18.62
C ASP A 359 29.46 -18.33 18.75
N ILE A 360 29.13 -17.22 19.35
CA ILE A 360 27.80 -16.67 19.67
C ILE A 360 26.79 -16.92 18.53
N SER A 361 25.58 -17.40 18.88
CA SER A 361 24.48 -17.54 17.94
C SER A 361 24.27 -16.26 17.13
N ASN A 362 24.15 -16.37 15.83
CA ASN A 362 23.83 -15.23 14.95
C ASN A 362 22.34 -14.81 15.04
N HIS A 363 21.56 -15.49 15.87
CA HIS A 363 20.13 -15.27 16.07
C HIS A 363 19.80 -14.45 17.32
N GLN A 364 20.76 -13.68 17.83
CA GLN A 364 20.58 -12.83 19.02
C GLN A 364 20.33 -11.40 18.65
N ILE A 365 19.40 -10.77 19.34
CA ILE A 365 19.27 -9.32 19.32
C ILE A 365 20.27 -8.74 20.32
N GLU A 366 21.23 -7.97 19.86
CA GLU A 366 22.35 -7.46 20.67
C GLU A 366 21.91 -6.44 21.72
N GLN A 367 20.83 -5.71 21.44
CA GLN A 367 20.38 -4.66 22.33
C GLN A 367 18.86 -4.65 22.42
N ILE A 368 18.33 -4.82 23.61
CA ILE A 368 16.90 -4.65 23.89
C ILE A 368 16.74 -3.37 24.70
N PHE A 369 16.00 -2.39 24.15
CA PHE A 369 15.75 -1.10 24.76
C PHE A 369 14.34 -1.06 25.34
N ASP A 370 14.19 -0.53 26.55
CA ASP A 370 12.87 -0.19 27.10
C ASP A 370 12.49 1.29 26.78
N LYS A 371 11.27 1.65 27.20
CA LYS A 371 10.73 3.01 26.98
C LYS A 371 11.60 4.15 27.55
N ASP A 372 12.44 3.87 28.54
CA ASP A 372 13.33 4.85 29.19
C ASP A 372 14.77 4.80 28.64
N GLY A 373 15.03 3.95 27.64
CA GLY A 373 16.34 3.79 26.99
C GLY A 373 17.33 2.95 27.77
N ARG A 374 16.88 2.21 28.76
CA ARG A 374 17.71 1.23 29.44
C ARG A 374 17.93 0.03 28.55
N VAL A 375 19.09 -0.59 28.61
CA VAL A 375 19.51 -1.65 27.67
C VAL A 375 19.76 -2.96 28.38
N ILE A 376 19.19 -4.03 27.85
CA ILE A 376 19.52 -5.41 28.16
C ILE A 376 20.27 -6.01 26.97
N THR A 377 21.38 -6.70 27.25
CA THR A 377 22.19 -7.41 26.26
C THR A 377 22.11 -8.93 26.43
N PRO A 378 22.47 -9.74 25.42
CA PRO A 378 22.55 -11.20 25.56
C PRO A 378 23.41 -11.65 26.74
N ASP A 379 24.53 -10.98 27.00
CA ASP A 379 25.42 -11.30 28.12
C ASP A 379 24.77 -11.01 29.49
N SER A 380 24.05 -9.89 29.61
CA SER A 380 23.31 -9.56 30.82
C SER A 380 22.17 -10.54 31.11
N LEU A 381 21.43 -10.94 30.07
CA LEU A 381 20.37 -11.97 30.17
C LEU A 381 20.95 -13.33 30.56
N LYS A 382 22.03 -13.74 29.92
CA LYS A 382 22.71 -15.01 30.20
C LYS A 382 23.13 -15.07 31.66
N LYS A 383 23.82 -14.06 32.18
CA LYS A 383 24.25 -13.97 33.57
C LYS A 383 23.08 -14.05 34.56
N ALA A 384 21.98 -13.35 34.25
CA ALA A 384 20.79 -13.34 35.07
C ALA A 384 20.11 -14.72 35.11
N LEU A 385 19.97 -15.38 33.93
CA LEU A 385 19.40 -16.73 33.83
C LEU A 385 20.26 -17.77 34.54
N GLU A 386 21.58 -17.76 34.40
CA GLU A 386 22.53 -18.64 35.09
C GLU A 386 22.46 -18.48 36.61
N TYR A 387 22.34 -17.21 37.10
CA TYR A 387 22.17 -16.93 38.51
C TYR A 387 20.88 -17.52 39.08
N GLN A 388 19.75 -17.44 38.37
CA GLN A 388 18.48 -18.02 38.80
C GLN A 388 18.55 -19.55 38.84
N GLN A 389 19.13 -20.18 37.84
CA GLN A 389 19.32 -21.65 37.80
C GLN A 389 20.21 -22.14 38.93
N SER A 390 21.34 -21.48 39.17
CA SER A 390 22.31 -21.88 40.20
C SER A 390 21.76 -21.77 41.62
N ASN A 391 20.79 -20.90 41.83
CA ASN A 391 20.18 -20.66 43.14
C ASN A 391 18.82 -21.36 43.33
N ASN A 392 18.42 -22.23 42.35
CA ASN A 392 17.15 -22.95 42.39
C ASN A 392 15.92 -22.03 42.58
N LYS A 393 16.00 -20.83 41.98
CA LYS A 393 14.96 -19.79 42.00
C LYS A 393 13.98 -20.00 40.85
N ALA A 394 13.15 -19.00 40.58
CA ALA A 394 12.17 -19.03 39.50
C ALA A 394 12.77 -19.35 38.12
N SER A 395 12.00 -20.00 37.25
CA SER A 395 12.43 -20.35 35.90
C SER A 395 12.46 -19.17 34.91
N TYR A 396 12.27 -17.95 35.39
CA TYR A 396 12.25 -16.71 34.59
C TYR A 396 13.04 -15.59 35.31
N VAL A 397 13.48 -14.61 34.52
CA VAL A 397 14.19 -13.42 34.97
C VAL A 397 13.36 -12.18 34.62
N TYR A 398 13.08 -11.33 35.59
CA TYR A 398 12.48 -10.03 35.31
C TYR A 398 13.48 -9.12 34.58
N GLY A 399 12.97 -8.25 33.71
CA GLY A 399 13.81 -7.33 32.95
C GLY A 399 14.72 -6.47 33.83
N ASN A 400 14.22 -5.97 34.96
CA ASN A 400 15.04 -5.24 35.94
C ASN A 400 16.17 -6.08 36.57
N ASP A 401 15.97 -7.38 36.75
CA ASP A 401 17.02 -8.25 37.26
C ASP A 401 18.11 -8.48 36.18
N ALA A 402 17.72 -8.59 34.92
CA ALA A 402 18.64 -8.65 33.79
C ALA A 402 19.41 -7.32 33.61
N LEU A 403 18.72 -6.20 33.81
CA LEU A 403 19.33 -4.86 33.73
C LEU A 403 20.45 -4.66 34.77
N ALA A 404 20.37 -5.30 35.94
CA ALA A 404 21.43 -5.22 36.95
C ALA A 404 22.80 -5.68 36.47
N TYR A 405 22.85 -6.45 35.38
CA TYR A 405 24.07 -6.93 34.72
C TYR A 405 24.37 -6.18 33.40
N GLY A 406 23.53 -5.20 33.03
CA GLY A 406 23.61 -4.43 31.79
C GLY A 406 24.26 -3.05 31.94
N SER A 407 24.36 -2.31 30.84
CA SER A 407 24.76 -0.91 30.80
C SER A 407 23.54 0.01 30.70
N GLN A 408 23.69 1.25 31.18
CA GLN A 408 22.71 2.32 30.94
C GLN A 408 23.18 3.11 29.71
N ASP A 409 22.66 2.77 28.55
CA ASP A 409 22.91 3.51 27.33
C ASP A 409 21.75 4.48 27.03
N ASN A 410 22.01 5.44 26.14
CA ASN A 410 21.08 6.49 25.80
C ASN A 410 20.26 6.10 24.55
N LEU A 411 18.96 6.41 24.51
CA LEU A 411 18.08 6.22 23.35
C LEU A 411 18.49 7.01 22.10
N ASN A 412 19.27 8.08 22.23
CA ASN A 412 19.62 8.94 21.11
C ASN A 412 20.24 8.23 19.90
N PRO A 413 21.15 7.24 20.07
CA PRO A 413 21.65 6.49 18.93
C PRO A 413 20.56 5.69 18.19
N LEU A 414 19.67 5.03 18.92
CA LEU A 414 18.56 4.25 18.36
C LEU A 414 17.58 5.15 17.59
N ILE A 415 17.16 6.28 18.18
CA ILE A 415 16.29 7.25 17.52
C ILE A 415 16.92 7.78 16.22
N ASN A 416 18.22 8.11 16.26
CA ASN A 416 18.93 8.59 15.09
C ASN A 416 19.03 7.54 13.98
N GLU A 417 19.15 6.28 14.33
CA GLU A 417 19.23 5.16 13.39
C GLU A 417 17.87 4.91 12.74
N ILE A 418 16.79 4.83 13.51
CA ILE A 418 15.42 4.72 13.01
C ILE A 418 15.12 5.91 12.07
N SER A 419 15.46 7.12 12.47
CA SER A 419 15.23 8.31 11.63
C SER A 419 15.97 8.23 10.28
N LYS A 420 17.16 7.65 10.24
CA LYS A 420 17.90 7.44 8.99
C LYS A 420 17.24 6.39 8.09
N ILE A 421 16.71 5.33 8.67
CA ILE A 421 16.02 4.28 7.91
C ILE A 421 14.74 4.88 7.30
N ILE A 422 13.89 5.52 8.11
CA ILE A 422 12.64 6.14 7.64
C ILE A 422 12.92 7.22 6.58
N SER A 423 13.95 8.05 6.77
CA SER A 423 14.31 9.09 5.79
C SER A 423 14.83 8.50 4.47
N ALA A 424 15.43 7.32 4.49
CA ALA A 424 15.89 6.63 3.29
C ALA A 424 14.74 6.03 2.49
N ALA A 425 13.70 5.53 3.17
CA ALA A 425 12.53 4.89 2.56
C ALA A 425 11.54 5.88 1.89
N GLY A 426 11.82 7.19 1.89
CA GLY A 426 11.13 8.18 1.05
C GLY A 426 10.36 9.29 1.76
N ASN A 427 9.78 10.18 0.96
CA ASN A 427 8.90 11.25 1.43
C ASN A 427 7.46 10.75 1.47
N PHE A 428 6.90 10.67 2.65
CA PHE A 428 5.50 10.26 2.90
C PHE A 428 4.51 11.42 2.65
N ASP A 429 3.29 11.10 2.26
CA ASP A 429 2.21 12.09 2.26
C ASP A 429 1.74 12.41 3.72
N VAL A 430 0.88 13.43 3.90
CA VAL A 430 0.51 13.94 5.25
C VAL A 430 -0.21 12.91 6.13
N LYS A 431 -0.92 11.94 5.57
CA LYS A 431 -1.57 10.86 6.34
C LYS A 431 -0.55 9.80 6.75
N GLU A 432 0.35 9.50 5.87
CA GLU A 432 1.37 8.47 5.94
C GLU A 432 2.56 8.94 6.77
N GLU A 433 2.88 10.25 6.74
CA GLU A 433 3.80 10.87 7.69
C GLU A 433 3.36 10.63 9.14
N ARG A 434 2.04 10.55 9.43
CA ARG A 434 1.55 10.20 10.77
C ARG A 434 1.78 8.74 11.13
N ALA A 435 1.65 7.81 10.19
CA ALA A 435 1.96 6.41 10.41
C ALA A 435 3.47 6.22 10.61
N ALA A 436 4.30 6.80 9.74
CA ALA A 436 5.75 6.80 9.90
C ALA A 436 6.20 7.53 11.19
N ALA A 437 5.55 8.65 11.57
CA ALA A 437 5.80 9.34 12.83
C ALA A 437 5.39 8.50 14.05
N SER A 438 4.37 7.64 13.93
CA SER A 438 4.02 6.69 15.00
C SER A 438 5.13 5.66 15.24
N LEU A 439 5.86 5.26 14.19
CA LEU A 439 7.03 4.40 14.31
C LEU A 439 8.18 5.08 15.07
N LEU A 440 8.22 6.41 15.07
CA LEU A 440 9.18 7.23 15.83
C LEU A 440 8.76 7.53 17.26
N GLN A 441 7.51 7.26 17.66
CA GLN A 441 7.08 7.43 19.05
C GLN A 441 7.74 6.39 19.97
N LEU A 442 9.02 6.59 20.22
CA LEU A 442 9.85 5.74 21.10
C LEU A 442 9.77 6.16 22.59
N SER A 443 9.09 7.27 22.89
CA SER A 443 8.83 7.69 24.26
C SER A 443 7.53 8.48 24.34
N GLY A 444 6.74 8.25 25.36
CA GLY A 444 5.41 8.87 25.60
C GLY A 444 5.40 10.40 25.78
N ASN A 445 6.48 11.12 25.46
CA ASN A 445 6.64 12.56 25.63
C ASN A 445 7.03 13.32 24.36
N ALA A 446 6.89 12.74 23.17
CA ALA A 446 7.12 13.47 21.93
C ALA A 446 5.90 14.35 21.59
N SER A 447 5.73 15.49 22.29
CA SER A 447 4.66 16.45 22.02
C SER A 447 5.02 17.51 20.96
N ASP A 448 6.25 17.57 20.47
CA ASP A 448 6.70 18.62 19.56
C ASP A 448 7.31 18.07 18.26
N PHE A 449 6.43 17.75 17.31
CA PHE A 449 6.84 17.58 15.92
C PHE A 449 6.56 18.87 15.16
N SER A 450 7.60 19.56 14.69
CA SER A 450 7.43 20.68 13.76
C SER A 450 7.67 20.21 12.33
N TYR A 451 6.67 20.39 11.49
CA TYR A 451 6.70 20.03 10.08
C TYR A 451 7.32 21.14 9.24
N GLY A 452 8.42 20.83 8.57
CA GLY A 452 8.94 21.65 7.45
C GLY A 452 8.76 20.87 6.16
N ARG A 453 8.39 21.53 5.09
CA ARG A 453 8.01 20.93 3.80
C ARG A 453 9.03 20.00 3.12
N ASN A 454 10.16 19.67 3.69
CA ASN A 454 11.18 18.80 3.08
C ASN A 454 12.10 18.08 4.08
N SER A 455 11.74 17.98 5.36
CA SER A 455 12.54 17.17 6.32
C SER A 455 11.80 16.97 7.64
N ILE A 456 11.86 15.75 8.17
CA ILE A 456 11.47 15.45 9.53
C ILE A 456 12.62 15.90 10.45
N THR A 457 12.39 16.93 11.24
CA THR A 457 13.37 17.37 12.25
C THR A 457 12.86 16.95 13.62
N LEU A 458 13.57 16.02 14.26
CA LEU A 458 13.34 15.63 15.64
C LEU A 458 14.08 16.60 16.55
N THR A 459 13.34 17.32 17.39
CA THR A 459 13.89 18.06 18.52
C THR A 459 13.59 17.29 19.81
N ALA A 460 14.61 16.72 20.42
CA ALA A 460 14.48 16.21 21.78
C ALA A 460 14.46 17.41 22.74
N SER A 461 13.39 17.59 23.47
CA SER A 461 13.38 18.49 24.63
C SER A 461 14.04 17.78 25.80
N ALA A 462 15.04 18.44 26.37
CA ALA A 462 15.80 18.02 27.55
C ALA A 462 14.91 17.98 28.83
#